data_da3842e179b0d711ef1735791a0276a3
#
_entry.id   da3842e179b0d711ef1735791a0276a3
#
_cell.length_a   1.000
_cell.length_b   1.000
_cell.length_c   1.000
_cell.angle_alpha   90.00
_cell.angle_beta   90.00
_cell.angle_gamma   90.00
#
_symmetry.space_group_name_H-M   'P 1'
#
loop_
_entity.id
_entity.type
_entity.pdbx_description
1 polymer ?
#
loop_
_entity_poly.entity_id
_entity_poly.type
_entity_poly.pdbx_seq_one_letter_code
_entity_poly.pdbx_strand_id
1 'polypeptide(L)'
;DIRGWTLLANALMSTGQYAEAVPAYRRLVDLQPGHAEPLVRLADALAMSHNGELAGEPEELIRQALMLAPQHPQGLWLAGIAAEQRGAYADALGIFNRLLPLVSDQPEVLTEVRALISRTTSALEGNSLTQTDSLRIFVNVDGALVSTIAPEDTLFVFARVPNGPSMPGAVRKLDAQPL
;
A
#
# COMPACT_ATOMS: atom_id res chain seq x y z
N ASP A 1 17.37 29.81 -17.53
CA ASP A 1 17.78 28.75 -18.46
C ASP A 1 17.43 27.39 -17.86
N ILE A 2 16.61 26.62 -18.59
CA ILE A 2 16.14 25.27 -18.17
C ILE A 2 17.32 24.34 -17.89
N ARG A 3 18.34 24.35 -18.74
CA ARG A 3 19.53 23.48 -18.58
C ARG A 3 20.27 23.75 -17.28
N GLY A 4 20.45 25.02 -16.93
CA GLY A 4 21.13 25.39 -15.69
C GLY A 4 20.37 24.91 -14.45
N TRP A 5 19.05 25.11 -14.42
CA TRP A 5 18.22 24.62 -13.33
C TRP A 5 18.21 23.08 -13.23
N THR A 6 18.16 22.38 -14.37
CA THR A 6 18.21 20.92 -14.40
C THR A 6 19.53 20.38 -13.85
N LEU A 7 20.67 20.96 -14.27
CA LEU A 7 21.99 20.56 -13.77
C LEU A 7 22.11 20.80 -12.26
N LEU A 8 21.69 21.98 -11.80
CA LEU A 8 21.71 22.33 -10.37
C LEU A 8 20.85 21.36 -9.56
N ALA A 9 19.61 21.16 -9.96
CA ALA A 9 18.67 20.27 -9.24
C ALA A 9 19.18 18.84 -9.17
N ASN A 10 19.70 18.30 -10.30
CA ASN A 10 20.24 16.93 -10.33
C ASN A 10 21.53 16.82 -9.49
N ALA A 11 22.40 17.82 -9.48
CA ALA A 11 23.59 17.82 -8.64
C ALA A 11 23.22 17.81 -7.14
N LEU A 12 22.25 18.62 -6.74
CA LEU A 12 21.73 18.67 -5.37
C LEU A 12 21.10 17.33 -4.96
N MET A 13 20.30 16.71 -5.84
CA MET A 13 19.76 15.36 -5.59
C MET A 13 20.85 14.30 -5.41
N SER A 14 21.87 14.29 -6.28
CA SER A 14 22.94 13.30 -6.23
C SER A 14 23.84 13.44 -5.00
N THR A 15 23.90 14.63 -4.41
CA THR A 15 24.66 14.90 -3.18
C THR A 15 23.81 14.81 -1.90
N GLY A 16 22.55 14.39 -2.01
CA GLY A 16 21.64 14.25 -0.88
C GLY A 16 21.08 15.57 -0.32
N GLN A 17 21.30 16.68 -1.04
CA GLN A 17 20.80 18.03 -0.67
C GLN A 17 19.36 18.23 -1.17
N TYR A 18 18.46 17.35 -0.73
CA TYR A 18 17.10 17.24 -1.25
C TYR A 18 16.29 18.53 -1.03
N ALA A 19 16.36 19.10 0.17
CA ALA A 19 15.64 20.34 0.49
C ALA A 19 16.10 21.52 -0.39
N GLU A 20 17.38 21.57 -0.75
CA GLU A 20 17.95 22.60 -1.61
C GLU A 20 17.60 22.36 -3.10
N ALA A 21 17.34 21.09 -3.48
CA ALA A 21 16.88 20.76 -4.84
C ALA A 21 15.44 21.20 -5.11
N VAL A 22 14.58 21.27 -4.10
CA VAL A 22 13.16 21.63 -4.24
C VAL A 22 12.95 22.97 -4.97
N PRO A 23 13.57 24.11 -4.58
CA PRO A 23 13.35 25.36 -5.29
C PRO A 23 13.81 25.33 -6.76
N ALA A 24 14.85 24.54 -7.06
CA ALA A 24 15.32 24.39 -8.43
C ALA A 24 14.30 23.61 -9.29
N TYR A 25 13.72 22.52 -8.76
CA TYR A 25 12.66 21.79 -9.45
C TYR A 25 11.35 22.60 -9.55
N ARG A 26 10.97 23.38 -8.54
CA ARG A 26 9.83 24.30 -8.64
C ARG A 26 10.01 25.25 -9.82
N ARG A 27 11.22 25.79 -9.97
CA ARG A 27 11.53 26.68 -11.11
C ARG A 27 11.43 25.95 -12.46
N LEU A 28 11.79 24.65 -12.52
CA LEU A 28 11.61 23.84 -13.73
C LEU A 28 10.14 23.60 -14.05
N VAL A 29 9.30 23.37 -13.04
CA VAL A 29 7.84 23.26 -13.23
C VAL A 29 7.27 24.55 -13.82
N ASP A 30 7.67 25.71 -13.31
CA ASP A 30 7.23 27.02 -13.84
C ASP A 30 7.69 27.25 -15.29
N LEU A 31 8.91 26.82 -15.63
CA LEU A 31 9.49 26.99 -16.96
C LEU A 31 9.00 25.99 -17.99
N GLN A 32 8.41 24.88 -17.53
CA GLN A 32 7.93 23.78 -18.38
C GLN A 32 6.49 23.38 -18.02
N PRO A 33 5.53 24.30 -18.11
CA PRO A 33 4.14 23.99 -17.78
C PRO A 33 3.62 22.89 -18.72
N GLY A 34 2.92 21.92 -18.16
CA GLY A 34 2.36 20.78 -18.91
C GLY A 34 3.33 19.63 -19.19
N HIS A 35 4.52 19.64 -18.62
CA HIS A 35 5.45 18.50 -18.69
C HIS A 35 5.45 17.70 -17.39
N ALA A 36 5.34 16.38 -17.52
CA ALA A 36 5.28 15.47 -16.36
C ALA A 36 6.61 15.37 -15.61
N GLU A 37 7.73 15.35 -16.32
CA GLU A 37 9.06 15.11 -15.74
C GLU A 37 9.41 16.08 -14.60
N PRO A 38 9.29 17.43 -14.76
CA PRO A 38 9.57 18.35 -13.66
C PRO A 38 8.68 18.14 -12.43
N LEU A 39 7.42 17.75 -12.62
CA LEU A 39 6.48 17.47 -11.52
C LEU A 39 6.91 16.23 -10.74
N VAL A 40 7.30 15.16 -11.45
CA VAL A 40 7.78 13.92 -10.83
C VAL A 40 9.07 14.17 -10.05
N ARG A 41 10.01 14.92 -10.63
CA ARG A 41 11.28 15.27 -9.97
C ARG A 41 11.09 16.15 -8.74
N LEU A 42 10.15 17.09 -8.80
CA LEU A 42 9.79 17.91 -7.64
C LEU A 42 9.18 17.05 -6.52
N ALA A 43 8.26 16.13 -6.87
CA ALA A 43 7.66 15.22 -5.92
C ALA A 43 8.70 14.33 -5.23
N ASP A 44 9.65 13.80 -6.00
CA ASP A 44 10.76 12.99 -5.49
C ASP A 44 11.65 13.78 -4.53
N ALA A 45 12.06 15.01 -4.92
CA ALA A 45 12.87 15.88 -4.07
C ALA A 45 12.14 16.25 -2.75
N LEU A 46 10.85 16.55 -2.82
CA LEU A 46 10.02 16.81 -1.64
C LEU A 46 9.94 15.59 -0.73
N ALA A 47 9.65 14.42 -1.30
CA ALA A 47 9.59 13.19 -0.53
C ALA A 47 10.92 12.89 0.16
N MET A 48 12.03 12.96 -0.58
CA MET A 48 13.36 12.72 -0.02
C MET A 48 13.75 13.74 1.06
N SER A 49 13.31 14.98 0.95
CA SER A 49 13.51 16.00 2.00
C SER A 49 12.70 15.75 3.27
N HIS A 50 11.67 14.91 3.20
CA HIS A 50 10.79 14.50 4.30
C HIS A 50 10.87 12.99 4.58
N ASN A 51 12.08 12.43 4.55
CA ASN A 51 12.35 11.01 4.85
C ASN A 51 11.55 10.00 4.00
N GLY A 52 11.25 10.34 2.77
CA GLY A 52 10.52 9.48 1.84
C GLY A 52 9.00 9.57 1.97
N GLU A 53 8.45 10.51 2.74
CA GLU A 53 7.02 10.71 2.86
C GLU A 53 6.43 11.31 1.59
N LEU A 54 5.45 10.63 1.01
CA LEU A 54 4.79 11.04 -0.23
C LEU A 54 3.41 11.68 0.00
N ALA A 55 2.91 11.69 1.23
CA ALA A 55 1.63 12.30 1.55
C ALA A 55 1.62 13.82 1.30
N GLY A 56 0.48 14.35 0.87
CA GLY A 56 0.29 15.78 0.65
C GLY A 56 0.78 16.28 -0.70
N GLU A 57 1.66 17.29 -0.73
CA GLU A 57 2.10 17.93 -1.97
C GLU A 57 2.79 16.97 -2.95
N PRO A 58 3.71 16.06 -2.52
CA PRO A 58 4.32 15.11 -3.44
C PRO A 58 3.30 14.25 -4.17
N GLU A 59 2.30 13.74 -3.47
CA GLU A 59 1.26 12.91 -4.06
C GLU A 59 0.41 13.66 -5.09
N GLU A 60 0.08 14.90 -4.81
CA GLU A 60 -0.67 15.75 -5.74
C GLU A 60 0.13 16.03 -7.02
N LEU A 61 1.44 16.29 -6.90
CA LEU A 61 2.34 16.46 -8.05
C LEU A 61 2.45 15.19 -8.88
N ILE A 62 2.54 14.04 -8.25
CA ILE A 62 2.56 12.73 -8.92
C ILE A 62 1.25 12.52 -9.69
N ARG A 63 0.12 12.82 -9.07
CA ARG A 63 -1.20 12.71 -9.70
C ARG A 63 -1.30 13.60 -10.94
N GLN A 64 -0.85 14.86 -10.85
CA GLN A 64 -0.81 15.78 -11.99
C GLN A 64 0.12 15.28 -13.11
N ALA A 65 1.30 14.78 -12.75
CA ALA A 65 2.24 14.22 -13.71
C ALA A 65 1.65 13.00 -14.46
N LEU A 66 0.95 12.11 -13.76
CA LEU A 66 0.33 10.93 -14.36
C LEU A 66 -0.93 11.26 -15.18
N MET A 67 -1.58 12.41 -14.96
CA MET A 67 -2.60 12.92 -15.89
C MET A 67 -1.98 13.38 -17.23
N LEU A 68 -0.78 13.96 -17.20
CA LEU A 68 -0.06 14.39 -18.39
C LEU A 68 0.62 13.23 -19.12
N ALA A 69 1.19 12.30 -18.37
CA ALA A 69 1.91 11.13 -18.86
C ALA A 69 1.52 9.88 -18.06
N PRO A 70 0.42 9.17 -18.43
CA PRO A 70 -0.11 8.04 -17.65
C PRO A 70 0.83 6.83 -17.55
N GLN A 71 1.85 6.76 -18.37
CA GLN A 71 2.86 5.70 -18.39
C GLN A 71 4.25 6.20 -17.98
N HIS A 72 4.33 7.29 -17.23
CA HIS A 72 5.62 7.81 -16.74
C HIS A 72 6.20 6.84 -15.70
N PRO A 73 7.34 6.16 -15.96
CA PRO A 73 7.81 5.07 -15.09
C PRO A 73 8.07 5.51 -13.64
N GLN A 74 8.83 6.61 -13.44
CA GLN A 74 9.12 7.12 -12.11
C GLN A 74 7.85 7.67 -11.43
N GLY A 75 6.92 8.27 -12.19
CA GLY A 75 5.62 8.69 -11.65
C GLY A 75 4.80 7.52 -11.13
N LEU A 76 4.74 6.40 -11.87
CA LEU A 76 4.08 5.17 -11.43
C LEU A 76 4.79 4.55 -10.22
N TRP A 77 6.12 4.57 -10.19
CA TRP A 77 6.90 4.10 -9.05
C TRP A 77 6.50 4.85 -7.77
N LEU A 78 6.57 6.17 -7.80
CA LEU A 78 6.24 7.01 -6.64
C LEU A 78 4.75 6.89 -6.26
N ALA A 79 3.85 6.80 -7.24
CA ALA A 79 2.42 6.59 -6.98
C ALA A 79 2.14 5.26 -6.27
N GLY A 80 2.83 4.19 -6.67
CA GLY A 80 2.73 2.88 -6.02
C GLY A 80 3.21 2.93 -4.57
N ILE A 81 4.35 3.58 -4.30
CA ILE A 81 4.87 3.78 -2.94
C ILE A 81 3.90 4.64 -2.11
N ALA A 82 3.35 5.72 -2.68
CA ALA A 82 2.36 6.55 -1.99
C ALA A 82 1.10 5.76 -1.60
N ALA A 83 0.63 4.88 -2.48
CA ALA A 83 -0.49 3.98 -2.19
C ALA A 83 -0.15 2.98 -1.06
N GLU A 84 1.06 2.40 -1.05
CA GLU A 84 1.53 1.56 0.06
C GLU A 84 1.56 2.32 1.39
N GLN A 85 2.10 3.55 1.40
CA GLN A 85 2.18 4.38 2.61
C GLN A 85 0.81 4.66 3.23
N ARG A 86 -0.24 4.75 2.39
CA ARG A 86 -1.64 4.89 2.84
C ARG A 86 -2.31 3.57 3.21
N GLY A 87 -1.64 2.44 3.06
CA GLY A 87 -2.23 1.12 3.25
C GLY A 87 -3.18 0.67 2.13
N ALA A 88 -3.22 1.39 1.01
CA ALA A 88 -4.02 1.06 -0.17
C ALA A 88 -3.30 0.01 -1.04
N TYR A 89 -3.05 -1.17 -0.48
CA TYR A 89 -2.20 -2.20 -1.09
C TYR A 89 -2.74 -2.72 -2.42
N ALA A 90 -4.07 -2.82 -2.57
CA ALA A 90 -4.67 -3.24 -3.84
C ALA A 90 -4.40 -2.24 -4.96
N ASP A 91 -4.49 -0.93 -4.66
CA ASP A 91 -4.19 0.14 -5.60
C ASP A 91 -2.70 0.14 -5.96
N ALA A 92 -1.83 -0.01 -4.96
CA ALA A 92 -0.38 -0.09 -5.14
C ALA A 92 0.00 -1.23 -6.10
N LEU A 93 -0.58 -2.43 -5.92
CA LEU A 93 -0.38 -3.57 -6.82
C LEU A 93 -0.83 -3.26 -8.25
N GLY A 94 -1.99 -2.63 -8.42
CA GLY A 94 -2.47 -2.19 -9.74
C GLY A 94 -1.49 -1.23 -10.42
N ILE A 95 -0.90 -0.31 -9.68
CA ILE A 95 0.06 0.67 -10.18
C ILE A 95 1.40 -0.01 -10.52
N PHE A 96 1.96 -0.86 -9.66
CA PHE A 96 3.21 -1.57 -9.92
C PHE A 96 3.09 -2.54 -11.10
N ASN A 97 1.94 -3.18 -11.29
CA ASN A 97 1.69 -4.02 -12.47
C ASN A 97 1.65 -3.22 -13.78
N ARG A 98 1.25 -1.94 -13.74
CA ARG A 98 1.36 -1.03 -14.89
C ARG A 98 2.80 -0.60 -15.15
N LEU A 99 3.62 -0.48 -14.12
CA LEU A 99 5.03 -0.12 -14.21
C LEU A 99 5.87 -1.28 -14.80
N LEU A 100 5.55 -2.53 -14.45
CA LEU A 100 6.34 -3.72 -14.77
C LEU A 100 6.74 -3.83 -16.25
N PRO A 101 5.82 -3.69 -17.22
CA PRO A 101 6.17 -3.78 -18.66
C PRO A 101 7.03 -2.60 -19.12
N LEU A 102 6.99 -1.44 -18.45
CA LEU A 102 7.73 -0.25 -18.86
C LEU A 102 9.21 -0.29 -18.47
N VAL A 103 9.57 -1.21 -17.57
CA VAL A 103 10.94 -1.39 -17.07
C VAL A 103 11.52 -2.76 -17.43
N SER A 104 10.89 -3.47 -18.38
CA SER A 104 11.27 -4.85 -18.76
C SER A 104 12.68 -4.98 -19.34
N ASP A 105 13.21 -3.92 -19.93
CA ASP A 105 14.56 -3.81 -20.49
C ASP A 105 15.63 -3.36 -19.46
N GLN A 106 15.23 -3.10 -18.21
CA GLN A 106 16.08 -2.67 -17.10
C GLN A 106 16.07 -3.72 -15.98
N PRO A 107 16.95 -4.74 -16.04
CA PRO A 107 16.86 -5.92 -15.17
C PRO A 107 16.98 -5.61 -13.69
N GLU A 108 17.73 -4.58 -13.31
CA GLU A 108 17.88 -4.14 -11.91
C GLU A 108 16.56 -3.52 -11.41
N VAL A 109 15.99 -2.59 -12.16
CA VAL A 109 14.70 -1.94 -11.83
C VAL A 109 13.57 -2.95 -11.84
N LEU A 110 13.56 -3.86 -12.82
CA LEU A 110 12.58 -4.93 -12.92
C LEU A 110 12.59 -5.83 -11.67
N THR A 111 13.76 -6.16 -11.17
CA THR A 111 13.91 -6.96 -9.95
C THR A 111 13.34 -6.23 -8.74
N GLU A 112 13.61 -4.93 -8.64
CA GLU A 112 13.10 -4.11 -7.55
C GLU A 112 11.56 -3.96 -7.60
N VAL A 113 10.98 -3.73 -8.80
CA VAL A 113 9.52 -3.67 -8.96
C VAL A 113 8.87 -5.00 -8.58
N ARG A 114 9.46 -6.14 -8.94
CA ARG A 114 8.98 -7.46 -8.52
C ARG A 114 9.03 -7.65 -7.00
N ALA A 115 10.08 -7.16 -6.35
CA ALA A 115 10.20 -7.20 -4.90
C ALA A 115 9.12 -6.33 -4.22
N LEU A 116 8.83 -5.13 -4.78
CA LEU A 116 7.73 -4.28 -4.34
C LEU A 116 6.39 -5.01 -4.45
N ILE A 117 6.09 -5.61 -5.60
CA ILE A 117 4.85 -6.38 -5.82
C ILE A 117 4.72 -7.50 -4.79
N SER A 118 5.78 -8.29 -4.57
CA SER A 118 5.77 -9.39 -3.60
C SER A 118 5.51 -8.89 -2.17
N ARG A 119 6.18 -7.82 -1.75
CA ARG A 119 5.99 -7.20 -0.43
C ARG A 119 4.57 -6.68 -0.25
N THR A 120 4.05 -5.96 -1.26
CA THR A 120 2.71 -5.38 -1.23
C THR A 120 1.63 -6.48 -1.22
N THR A 121 1.85 -7.58 -1.94
CA THR A 121 0.95 -8.74 -1.92
C THR A 121 0.89 -9.34 -0.52
N SER A 122 2.03 -9.58 0.12
CA SER A 122 2.07 -10.09 1.49
C SER A 122 1.39 -9.16 2.49
N ALA A 123 1.55 -7.83 2.31
CA ALA A 123 0.88 -6.83 3.16
C ALA A 123 -0.64 -6.84 2.95
N LEU A 124 -1.11 -7.00 1.72
CA LEU A 124 -2.54 -7.12 1.40
C LEU A 124 -3.15 -8.38 2.03
N GLU A 125 -2.47 -9.51 1.91
CA GLU A 125 -2.89 -10.78 2.52
C GLU A 125 -2.90 -10.69 4.05
N GLY A 126 -1.85 -10.12 4.66
CA GLY A 126 -1.77 -9.89 6.10
C GLY A 126 -2.87 -8.98 6.61
N ASN A 127 -3.19 -7.92 5.87
CA ASN A 127 -4.27 -7.00 6.22
C ASN A 127 -5.66 -7.65 6.07
N SER A 128 -5.83 -8.55 5.11
CA SER A 128 -7.07 -9.33 4.95
C SER A 128 -7.31 -10.29 6.13
N LEU A 129 -6.23 -10.80 6.73
CA LEU A 129 -6.33 -11.67 7.92
C LEU A 129 -6.62 -10.88 9.20
N THR A 130 -6.31 -9.58 9.24
CA THR A 130 -6.58 -8.69 10.38
C THR A 130 -7.94 -7.97 10.28
N GLN A 131 -8.52 -7.85 9.09
CA GLN A 131 -9.95 -7.61 8.97
C GLN A 131 -10.65 -8.89 9.42
N THR A 132 -11.02 -8.93 10.68
CA THR A 132 -11.92 -9.92 11.23
C THR A 132 -13.21 -9.87 10.42
N ASP A 133 -13.31 -10.73 9.41
CA ASP A 133 -14.60 -11.22 8.99
C ASP A 133 -15.21 -11.82 10.25
N SER A 134 -16.13 -11.07 10.87
CA SER A 134 -16.82 -11.55 12.04
C SER A 134 -17.66 -12.74 11.59
N LEU A 135 -17.13 -13.93 11.84
CA LEU A 135 -17.86 -15.17 11.59
C LEU A 135 -19.05 -15.17 12.57
N ARG A 136 -20.23 -14.90 12.07
CA ARG A 136 -21.47 -15.03 12.84
C ARG A 136 -21.86 -16.51 12.83
N ILE A 137 -21.67 -17.17 13.96
CA ILE A 137 -22.08 -18.55 14.15
C ILE A 137 -23.43 -18.51 14.85
N PHE A 138 -24.46 -19.02 14.19
CA PHE A 138 -25.77 -19.26 14.80
C PHE A 138 -25.75 -20.68 15.33
N VAL A 139 -25.77 -20.84 16.65
CA VAL A 139 -25.91 -22.13 17.30
C VAL A 139 -27.37 -22.34 17.63
N ASN A 140 -28.03 -23.27 16.94
CA ASN A 140 -29.39 -23.70 17.26
C ASN A 140 -29.30 -24.98 18.08
N VAL A 141 -29.78 -24.92 19.32
CA VAL A 141 -29.84 -26.07 20.20
C VAL A 141 -31.18 -26.77 20.01
N ASP A 142 -31.15 -28.11 19.77
CA ASP A 142 -32.35 -28.89 19.65
C ASP A 142 -33.21 -28.74 20.93
N GLY A 143 -34.52 -28.51 20.78
CA GLY A 143 -35.42 -28.31 21.89
C GLY A 143 -35.43 -29.48 22.92
N ALA A 144 -35.05 -30.70 22.51
CA ALA A 144 -34.90 -31.84 23.41
C ALA A 144 -33.66 -31.71 24.34
N LEU A 145 -32.64 -30.92 23.91
CA LEU A 145 -31.43 -30.71 24.71
C LEU A 145 -31.55 -29.48 25.61
N VAL A 146 -32.42 -28.51 25.27
CA VAL A 146 -32.60 -27.28 26.07
C VAL A 146 -33.01 -27.60 27.49
N SER A 147 -33.83 -28.64 27.70
CA SER A 147 -34.28 -29.09 29.01
C SER A 147 -33.19 -29.82 29.85
N THR A 148 -32.08 -30.15 29.24
CA THR A 148 -30.95 -30.86 29.91
C THR A 148 -29.76 -29.93 30.20
N ILE A 149 -29.79 -28.70 29.68
CA ILE A 149 -28.71 -27.72 29.91
C ILE A 149 -29.01 -26.93 31.20
N ALA A 150 -28.11 -27.04 32.17
CA ALA A 150 -28.20 -26.23 33.39
C ALA A 150 -27.60 -24.86 33.18
N PRO A 151 -28.02 -23.82 33.94
CA PRO A 151 -27.46 -22.44 33.82
C PRO A 151 -25.94 -22.34 34.05
N GLU A 152 -25.38 -23.29 34.76
CA GLU A 152 -23.96 -23.43 35.04
C GLU A 152 -23.18 -24.20 33.95
N ASP A 153 -23.84 -24.75 32.96
CA ASP A 153 -23.21 -25.48 31.88
C ASP A 153 -22.43 -24.51 30.96
N THR A 154 -21.35 -25.00 30.42
CA THR A 154 -20.48 -24.27 29.52
C THR A 154 -20.55 -24.82 28.11
N LEU A 155 -20.89 -23.97 27.15
CA LEU A 155 -20.87 -24.27 25.74
C LEU A 155 -19.51 -23.91 25.14
N PHE A 156 -18.87 -24.88 24.50
CA PHE A 156 -17.64 -24.65 23.74
C PHE A 156 -17.94 -24.68 22.25
N VAL A 157 -17.62 -23.58 21.56
CA VAL A 157 -17.69 -23.49 20.10
C VAL A 157 -16.29 -23.58 19.52
N PHE A 158 -16.10 -24.54 18.61
CA PHE A 158 -14.81 -24.78 17.96
C PHE A 158 -14.90 -24.38 16.49
N ALA A 159 -13.97 -23.53 16.02
CA ALA A 159 -13.76 -23.28 14.62
C ALA A 159 -12.56 -24.09 14.11
N ARG A 160 -12.74 -24.82 13.01
CA ARG A 160 -11.71 -25.63 12.37
C ARG A 160 -11.59 -25.28 10.89
N VAL A 161 -10.36 -25.09 10.45
CA VAL A 161 -10.08 -24.91 9.02
C VAL A 161 -10.26 -26.25 8.30
N PRO A 162 -11.03 -26.33 7.21
CA PRO A 162 -11.09 -27.56 6.40
C PRO A 162 -9.69 -27.95 5.94
N ASN A 163 -9.32 -29.22 6.16
CA ASN A 163 -7.98 -29.74 5.87
C ASN A 163 -6.82 -29.14 6.69
N GLY A 164 -7.10 -28.42 7.77
CA GLY A 164 -6.11 -27.89 8.69
C GLY A 164 -5.68 -28.91 9.77
N PRO A 165 -4.74 -28.51 10.66
CA PRO A 165 -4.28 -29.35 11.76
C PRO A 165 -5.45 -29.79 12.66
N SER A 166 -5.28 -30.89 13.37
CA SER A 166 -6.32 -31.49 14.23
C SER A 166 -6.72 -30.63 15.43
N MET A 167 -5.92 -29.64 15.79
CA MET A 167 -6.25 -28.66 16.82
C MET A 167 -7.19 -27.59 16.29
N PRO A 168 -8.24 -27.18 17.04
CA PRO A 168 -9.10 -26.07 16.64
C PRO A 168 -8.30 -24.75 16.61
N GLY A 169 -8.48 -23.97 15.54
CA GLY A 169 -7.82 -22.69 15.38
C GLY A 169 -8.37 -21.58 16.30
N ALA A 170 -9.60 -21.75 16.79
CA ALA A 170 -10.23 -20.86 17.77
C ALA A 170 -11.20 -21.60 18.65
N VAL A 171 -11.23 -21.24 19.94
CA VAL A 171 -12.17 -21.77 20.93
C VAL A 171 -12.82 -20.58 21.62
N ARG A 172 -14.14 -20.56 21.67
CA ARG A 172 -14.91 -19.56 22.43
C ARG A 172 -15.70 -20.27 23.52
N LYS A 173 -15.47 -19.84 24.76
CA LYS A 173 -16.29 -20.25 25.90
C LYS A 173 -17.50 -19.30 25.98
N LEU A 174 -18.68 -19.85 26.08
CA LEU A 174 -19.92 -19.10 26.29
C LEU A 174 -20.60 -19.67 27.54
N ASP A 175 -21.03 -18.78 28.43
CA ASP A 175 -21.85 -19.18 29.56
C ASP A 175 -23.29 -19.36 29.06
N ALA A 176 -23.94 -20.45 29.47
CA ALA A 176 -25.33 -20.70 29.14
C ALA A 176 -26.19 -19.66 29.87
N GLN A 177 -26.60 -18.61 29.17
CA GLN A 177 -27.64 -17.70 29.67
C GLN A 177 -29.00 -18.24 29.21
N PRO A 178 -30.06 -18.14 30.02
CA PRO A 178 -31.38 -18.57 29.59
C PRO A 178 -31.82 -17.78 28.34
N LEU A 179 -32.19 -18.52 27.30
CA LEU A 179 -32.76 -18.04 26.05
C LEU A 179 -34.16 -17.52 26.28
#